data_1f448c25853c6d93b55b7fa5bbec2c21
#
_entry.id   1f448c25853c6d93b55b7fa5bbec2c21
#
_cell.length_a   1.000
_cell.length_b   1.000
_cell.length_c   1.000
_cell.angle_alpha   90.00
_cell.angle_beta   90.00
_cell.angle_gamma   90.00
#
_symmetry.space_group_name_H-M   'P 1'
#
loop_
_entity.id
_entity.type
_entity.pdbx_description
1 polymer ?
#
loop_
_entity_poly.entity_id
_entity_poly.type
_entity_poly.pdbx_seq_one_letter_code
_entity_poly.pdbx_strand_id
1 'polypeptide(L)'
;MIIIKPLLAILSLMLLTACSYFLTDHKDDYLKEKQTKSIVLPEDQSSRPIVDYFPINSTNDEQVGSGYEIPMPQQVFSSGTSNEVRMHKLGELRWVYVETLPSSAWPVMKDFWISSSYGLSVSNPNTGIIESKTIESSENNSKLIMKIEHGIRQASSEVFVSHVVQLNGDWVRVSGEDNLEAKVLRQVLDYFASSPSSGGTSLVALNLNYGQKAVLKQSDDNKDSFIELNLEYARSWAAVDRALKEALITVNDLDRDQGIFFVEFSKQEEEKGFIRRMFSSESFKGKYQVIIKEVSENTCMVTIVSDGEDSKLYERDLLSEINQSLS
;
A
#
# COMPACT_ATOMS: atom_id res chain seq x y z
N MET A 1 58.82 4.59 -22.17
CA MET A 1 57.43 5.08 -22.14
C MET A 1 56.36 3.98 -22.32
N ILE A 2 56.72 2.70 -22.31
CA ILE A 2 55.82 1.57 -22.58
C ILE A 2 55.34 0.85 -21.30
N ILE A 3 56.06 0.99 -20.17
CA ILE A 3 55.77 0.26 -18.91
C ILE A 3 54.76 1.00 -18.00
N ILE A 4 54.52 2.29 -18.20
CA ILE A 4 53.65 3.11 -17.34
C ILE A 4 52.18 2.81 -17.59
N LYS A 5 51.77 2.47 -18.79
CA LYS A 5 50.39 2.19 -19.15
C LYS A 5 49.78 0.94 -18.43
N PRO A 6 50.49 -0.22 -18.40
CA PRO A 6 49.98 -1.38 -17.68
C PRO A 6 50.00 -1.18 -16.16
N LEU A 7 50.94 -0.41 -15.61
CA LEU A 7 50.96 -0.09 -14.17
C LEU A 7 49.78 0.76 -13.72
N LEU A 8 49.38 1.74 -14.56
CA LEU A 8 48.19 2.57 -14.31
C LEU A 8 46.89 1.78 -14.39
N ALA A 9 46.81 0.81 -15.29
CA ALA A 9 45.67 -0.07 -15.42
C ALA A 9 45.50 -1.02 -14.20
N ILE A 10 46.60 -1.55 -13.68
CA ILE A 10 46.60 -2.39 -12.48
C ILE A 10 46.25 -1.57 -11.23
N LEU A 11 46.73 -0.34 -11.12
CA LEU A 11 46.40 0.57 -10.03
C LEU A 11 44.90 0.97 -10.05
N SER A 12 44.34 1.20 -11.25
CA SER A 12 42.93 1.46 -11.44
C SER A 12 42.04 0.26 -11.05
N LEU A 13 42.46 -0.97 -11.33
CA LEU A 13 41.74 -2.18 -10.99
C LEU A 13 41.75 -2.45 -9.48
N MET A 14 42.82 -2.09 -8.77
CA MET A 14 42.90 -2.20 -7.30
C MET A 14 41.98 -1.19 -6.57
N LEU A 15 41.69 -0.05 -7.19
CA LEU A 15 40.81 0.96 -6.59
C LEU A 15 39.31 0.56 -6.69
N LEU A 16 38.95 -0.34 -7.60
CA LEU A 16 37.57 -0.80 -7.76
C LEU A 16 37.14 -1.85 -6.72
N THR A 17 38.11 -2.50 -6.04
CA THR A 17 37.78 -3.51 -5.00
C THR A 17 37.69 -2.95 -3.58
N ALA A 18 37.98 -1.66 -3.36
CA ALA A 18 38.05 -1.06 -2.05
C ALA A 18 36.66 -0.67 -1.46
N CYS A 19 35.61 -0.61 -2.28
CA CYS A 19 34.30 -0.11 -1.80
C CYS A 19 33.45 -1.13 -1.03
N SER A 20 33.74 -2.43 -1.11
CA SER A 20 32.89 -3.44 -0.40
C SER A 20 33.33 -3.68 1.05
N TYR A 21 34.49 -3.18 1.47
CA TYR A 21 35.01 -3.45 2.81
C TYR A 21 34.53 -2.48 3.90
N PHE A 22 33.87 -1.35 3.51
CA PHE A 22 33.41 -0.32 4.44
C PHE A 22 31.91 -0.37 4.79
N LEU A 23 31.14 -1.21 4.14
CA LEU A 23 29.71 -1.36 4.42
C LEU A 23 29.50 -2.62 5.24
N THR A 24 29.61 -2.51 6.55
CA THR A 24 29.19 -3.56 7.46
C THR A 24 27.69 -3.41 7.65
N ASP A 25 26.93 -4.40 7.22
CA ASP A 25 25.49 -4.48 7.48
C ASP A 25 25.27 -4.92 8.94
N HIS A 26 24.72 -4.05 9.77
CA HIS A 26 24.47 -4.27 11.20
C HIS A 26 23.05 -4.72 11.51
N LYS A 27 22.22 -4.96 10.49
CA LYS A 27 20.79 -5.28 10.67
C LYS A 27 20.53 -6.53 11.51
N ASP A 28 21.47 -7.47 11.50
CA ASP A 28 21.35 -8.76 12.23
C ASP A 28 22.21 -8.82 13.50
N ASP A 29 22.86 -7.72 13.91
CA ASP A 29 23.76 -7.72 15.07
C ASP A 29 22.99 -7.99 16.38
N TYR A 30 21.75 -7.53 16.48
CA TYR A 30 20.88 -7.80 17.63
C TYR A 30 20.59 -9.29 17.84
N LEU A 31 20.63 -10.12 16.78
CA LEU A 31 20.45 -11.57 16.85
C LEU A 31 21.65 -12.29 17.50
N LYS A 32 22.81 -11.63 17.51
CA LYS A 32 24.08 -12.16 18.06
C LYS A 32 24.29 -11.76 19.51
N GLU A 33 23.51 -10.79 20.02
CA GLU A 33 23.61 -10.31 21.38
C GLU A 33 23.12 -11.37 22.37
N LYS A 34 23.91 -11.59 23.42
CA LYS A 34 23.53 -12.49 24.47
C LYS A 34 22.51 -11.84 25.39
N GLN A 35 21.45 -12.56 25.71
CA GLN A 35 20.49 -12.10 26.70
C GLN A 35 21.22 -11.66 27.98
N THR A 36 21.01 -10.40 28.36
CA THR A 36 21.50 -9.87 29.63
C THR A 36 20.76 -10.55 30.78
N LYS A 37 21.47 -10.75 31.89
CA LYS A 37 20.85 -11.31 33.10
C LYS A 37 19.71 -10.40 33.55
N SER A 38 18.61 -11.01 33.98
CA SER A 38 17.50 -10.27 34.58
C SER A 38 17.98 -9.33 35.69
N ILE A 39 17.43 -8.12 35.69
CA ILE A 39 17.74 -7.12 36.73
C ILE A 39 17.33 -7.69 38.08
N VAL A 40 18.27 -7.81 38.98
CA VAL A 40 17.99 -8.19 40.38
C VAL A 40 17.71 -6.91 41.16
N LEU A 41 16.50 -6.81 41.70
CA LEU A 41 16.13 -5.68 42.54
C LEU A 41 16.84 -5.78 43.89
N PRO A 42 17.29 -4.67 44.51
CA PRO A 42 17.82 -4.62 45.88
C PRO A 42 16.80 -5.19 46.89
N GLU A 43 17.29 -5.82 47.94
CA GLU A 43 16.46 -6.52 48.95
C GLU A 43 15.49 -5.60 49.73
N ASP A 44 15.69 -4.29 49.65
CA ASP A 44 14.87 -3.26 50.30
C ASP A 44 13.70 -2.72 49.43
N GLN A 45 13.62 -3.16 48.18
CA GLN A 45 12.51 -2.78 47.29
C GLN A 45 11.54 -3.95 47.13
N SER A 46 10.34 -3.77 47.70
CA SER A 46 9.25 -4.72 47.45
C SER A 46 8.89 -4.72 45.97
N SER A 47 9.13 -5.84 45.27
CA SER A 47 8.62 -6.06 43.94
C SER A 47 7.10 -6.01 44.00
N ARG A 48 6.49 -4.89 43.57
CA ARG A 48 5.07 -4.95 43.16
C ARG A 48 5.00 -5.99 42.03
N PRO A 49 4.09 -6.96 42.11
CA PRO A 49 3.96 -7.91 41.03
C PRO A 49 3.76 -7.11 39.74
N ILE A 50 4.65 -7.29 38.77
CA ILE A 50 4.46 -6.78 37.40
C ILE A 50 3.27 -7.56 36.89
N VAL A 51 2.09 -6.94 36.94
CA VAL A 51 0.90 -7.53 36.36
C VAL A 51 1.00 -7.25 34.87
N ASP A 52 1.29 -8.28 34.08
CA ASP A 52 1.19 -8.20 32.64
C ASP A 52 -0.29 -8.16 32.25
N TYR A 53 -0.79 -6.97 31.95
CA TYR A 53 -2.17 -6.75 31.53
C TYR A 53 -2.44 -7.22 30.11
N PHE A 54 -1.40 -7.50 29.34
CA PHE A 54 -1.48 -7.97 27.96
C PHE A 54 -0.47 -9.12 27.76
N PRO A 55 -0.73 -10.31 28.36
CA PRO A 55 0.17 -11.43 28.18
C PRO A 55 0.23 -11.78 26.70
N ILE A 56 1.42 -11.69 26.12
CA ILE A 56 1.68 -12.24 24.80
C ILE A 56 1.56 -13.76 24.97
N ASN A 57 0.48 -14.33 24.45
CA ASN A 57 0.37 -15.78 24.39
C ASN A 57 1.55 -16.31 23.60
N SER A 58 2.49 -16.96 24.29
CA SER A 58 3.58 -17.68 23.66
C SER A 58 3.01 -18.92 22.97
N THR A 59 2.36 -18.69 21.84
CA THR A 59 2.04 -19.76 20.92
C THR A 59 3.28 -19.99 20.08
N ASN A 60 4.00 -21.03 20.45
CA ASN A 60 5.14 -21.62 19.74
C ASN A 60 6.34 -20.68 19.48
N ASP A 61 7.50 -21.14 19.96
CA ASP A 61 8.84 -20.70 19.54
C ASP A 61 9.08 -20.94 18.03
N GLU A 62 8.22 -20.43 17.17
CA GLU A 62 8.60 -20.16 15.80
C GLU A 62 9.51 -18.94 15.87
N GLN A 63 10.80 -19.20 15.78
CA GLN A 63 11.82 -18.20 15.53
C GLN A 63 11.27 -17.25 14.47
N VAL A 64 11.00 -16.02 14.88
CA VAL A 64 10.74 -14.93 13.91
C VAL A 64 11.99 -14.90 13.05
N GLY A 65 11.89 -15.51 11.85
CA GLY A 65 12.98 -15.55 10.90
C GLY A 65 13.43 -14.12 10.61
N SER A 66 14.72 -13.95 10.46
CA SER A 66 15.36 -12.69 10.07
C SER A 66 14.57 -12.03 8.91
N GLY A 67 13.88 -10.92 9.20
CA GLY A 67 13.13 -10.15 8.24
C GLY A 67 11.61 -10.19 8.48
N TYR A 68 11.14 -9.56 9.57
CA TYR A 68 9.73 -9.20 9.64
C TYR A 68 9.47 -8.11 8.58
N GLU A 69 9.00 -8.55 7.42
CA GLU A 69 8.48 -7.62 6.42
C GLU A 69 7.08 -7.18 6.86
N ILE A 70 6.89 -5.87 6.93
CA ILE A 70 5.56 -5.27 7.13
C ILE A 70 4.65 -5.80 6.01
N PRO A 71 3.46 -6.35 6.32
CA PRO A 71 2.55 -6.82 5.31
C PRO A 71 2.22 -5.70 4.32
N MET A 72 2.76 -5.81 3.12
CA MET A 72 2.44 -4.94 1.99
C MET A 72 1.35 -5.59 1.16
N PRO A 73 0.53 -4.82 0.43
CA PRO A 73 -0.37 -5.39 -0.55
C PRO A 73 0.42 -6.26 -1.50
N GLN A 74 0.20 -7.56 -1.43
CA GLN A 74 0.89 -8.51 -2.30
C GLN A 74 0.03 -8.75 -3.53
N GLN A 75 0.64 -8.65 -4.72
CA GLN A 75 0.03 -9.14 -5.94
C GLN A 75 0.07 -10.67 -5.89
N VAL A 76 -1.08 -11.29 -5.67
CA VAL A 76 -1.17 -12.75 -5.53
C VAL A 76 -1.31 -13.43 -6.90
N PHE A 77 -1.97 -12.77 -7.85
CA PHE A 77 -2.15 -13.25 -9.22
C PHE A 77 -2.18 -12.09 -10.21
N SER A 78 -1.63 -12.33 -11.41
CA SER A 78 -1.94 -11.54 -12.61
C SER A 78 -2.41 -12.51 -13.69
N SER A 79 -3.37 -12.11 -14.46
CA SER A 79 -3.86 -12.89 -15.59
C SER A 79 -3.33 -12.30 -16.89
N GLY A 80 -2.75 -13.15 -17.74
CA GLY A 80 -2.27 -12.77 -19.06
C GLY A 80 -0.89 -12.07 -19.07
N THR A 81 -0.51 -11.58 -20.24
CA THR A 81 0.75 -10.87 -20.51
C THR A 81 0.69 -9.38 -20.13
N SER A 82 -0.51 -8.83 -19.90
CA SER A 82 -0.71 -7.46 -19.47
C SER A 82 -1.02 -7.42 -17.97
N ASN A 83 -0.34 -6.56 -17.24
CA ASN A 83 -0.60 -6.31 -15.82
C ASN A 83 -1.90 -5.52 -15.58
N GLU A 84 -2.83 -5.52 -16.50
CA GLU A 84 -4.08 -4.75 -16.45
C GLU A 84 -5.05 -5.22 -15.38
N VAL A 85 -5.01 -6.53 -15.05
CA VAL A 85 -5.86 -7.14 -14.03
C VAL A 85 -5.00 -7.89 -13.02
N ARG A 86 -5.11 -7.53 -11.75
CA ARG A 86 -4.28 -8.08 -10.67
C ARG A 86 -5.12 -8.35 -9.42
N MET A 87 -4.82 -9.42 -8.71
CA MET A 87 -5.38 -9.66 -7.39
C MET A 87 -4.37 -9.23 -6.31
N HIS A 88 -4.81 -8.43 -5.39
CA HIS A 88 -4.06 -7.99 -4.23
C HIS A 88 -4.59 -8.61 -2.93
N LYS A 89 -3.70 -8.76 -1.95
CA LYS A 89 -4.01 -9.21 -0.59
C LYS A 89 -3.31 -8.28 0.40
N LEU A 90 -4.04 -7.86 1.44
CA LEU A 90 -3.51 -7.16 2.60
C LEU A 90 -4.17 -7.73 3.85
N GLY A 91 -3.44 -8.52 4.64
CA GLY A 91 -4.05 -9.30 5.71
C GLY A 91 -5.14 -10.24 5.17
N GLU A 92 -6.34 -10.14 5.74
CA GLU A 92 -7.52 -10.91 5.29
C GLU A 92 -8.25 -10.26 4.10
N LEU A 93 -7.98 -8.98 3.82
CA LEU A 93 -8.62 -8.26 2.72
C LEU A 93 -8.02 -8.69 1.39
N ARG A 94 -8.87 -9.01 0.42
CA ARG A 94 -8.50 -9.32 -0.97
C ARG A 94 -9.34 -8.50 -1.92
N TRP A 95 -8.75 -8.07 -3.02
CA TRP A 95 -9.46 -7.38 -4.08
C TRP A 95 -8.82 -7.60 -5.44
N VAL A 96 -9.62 -7.44 -6.49
CA VAL A 96 -9.12 -7.42 -7.86
C VAL A 96 -8.98 -5.95 -8.29
N TYR A 97 -7.78 -5.59 -8.69
CA TYR A 97 -7.48 -4.33 -9.35
C TYR A 97 -7.65 -4.49 -10.84
N VAL A 98 -8.28 -3.52 -11.48
CA VAL A 98 -8.48 -3.47 -12.93
C VAL A 98 -8.09 -2.09 -13.42
N GLU A 99 -7.26 -2.02 -14.46
CA GLU A 99 -6.78 -0.77 -15.06
C GLU A 99 -7.84 -0.21 -16.04
N THR A 100 -9.01 0.07 -15.50
CA THR A 100 -10.13 0.72 -16.21
C THR A 100 -11.06 1.40 -15.22
N LEU A 101 -11.78 2.43 -15.68
CA LEU A 101 -12.74 3.15 -14.85
C LEU A 101 -13.90 2.25 -14.38
N PRO A 102 -14.47 2.49 -13.19
CA PRO A 102 -15.58 1.73 -12.66
C PRO A 102 -16.79 1.64 -13.60
N SER A 103 -17.09 2.70 -14.33
CA SER A 103 -18.17 2.68 -15.32
C SER A 103 -17.94 1.72 -16.48
N SER A 104 -16.68 1.42 -16.80
CA SER A 104 -16.32 0.43 -17.83
C SER A 104 -16.16 -0.98 -17.24
N ALA A 105 -15.75 -1.10 -15.98
CA ALA A 105 -15.70 -2.37 -15.26
C ALA A 105 -17.11 -2.92 -14.95
N TRP A 106 -18.06 -2.03 -14.70
CA TRP A 106 -19.43 -2.37 -14.30
C TRP A 106 -20.13 -3.38 -15.21
N PRO A 107 -20.24 -3.15 -16.54
CA PRO A 107 -20.94 -4.09 -17.45
C PRO A 107 -20.26 -5.46 -17.45
N VAL A 108 -18.94 -5.52 -17.45
CA VAL A 108 -18.18 -6.78 -17.40
C VAL A 108 -18.51 -7.57 -16.13
N MET A 109 -18.56 -6.90 -14.99
CA MET A 109 -18.90 -7.53 -13.72
C MET A 109 -20.35 -7.99 -13.66
N LYS A 110 -21.27 -7.20 -14.19
CA LYS A 110 -22.66 -7.58 -14.27
C LYS A 110 -22.85 -8.85 -15.14
N ASP A 111 -22.14 -8.93 -16.26
CA ASP A 111 -22.17 -10.09 -17.15
C ASP A 111 -21.55 -11.34 -16.49
N PHE A 112 -20.48 -11.17 -15.71
CA PHE A 112 -19.93 -12.24 -14.88
C PHE A 112 -21.00 -12.84 -13.96
N TRP A 113 -21.74 -12.02 -13.22
CA TRP A 113 -22.78 -12.50 -12.29
C TRP A 113 -23.94 -13.18 -13.01
N ILE A 114 -24.36 -12.64 -14.16
CA ILE A 114 -25.43 -13.23 -14.98
C ILE A 114 -25.02 -14.61 -15.50
N SER A 115 -23.77 -14.77 -15.92
CA SER A 115 -23.25 -16.02 -16.50
C SER A 115 -22.74 -17.01 -15.46
N SER A 116 -22.47 -16.56 -14.21
CA SER A 116 -21.96 -17.43 -13.16
C SER A 116 -23.03 -18.34 -12.56
N SER A 117 -22.60 -19.42 -11.91
CA SER A 117 -23.48 -20.31 -11.14
C SER A 117 -24.13 -19.63 -9.92
N TYR A 118 -23.60 -18.48 -9.48
CA TYR A 118 -24.14 -17.73 -8.34
C TYR A 118 -25.38 -16.91 -8.70
N GLY A 119 -25.54 -16.56 -9.98
CA GLY A 119 -26.66 -15.78 -10.49
C GLY A 119 -26.74 -14.37 -9.93
N LEU A 120 -27.46 -13.50 -10.59
CA LEU A 120 -27.68 -12.12 -10.21
C LEU A 120 -29.02 -11.96 -9.47
N SER A 121 -29.04 -11.32 -8.32
CA SER A 121 -30.24 -10.92 -7.57
C SER A 121 -30.43 -9.41 -7.58
N VAL A 122 -29.42 -8.65 -7.13
CA VAL A 122 -29.45 -7.18 -7.03
C VAL A 122 -28.31 -6.60 -7.85
N SER A 123 -28.58 -5.48 -8.52
CA SER A 123 -27.59 -4.74 -9.30
C SER A 123 -27.87 -3.24 -9.18
N ASN A 124 -27.02 -2.53 -8.43
CA ASN A 124 -27.15 -1.10 -8.21
C ASN A 124 -25.92 -0.35 -8.76
N PRO A 125 -26.02 0.25 -9.96
CA PRO A 125 -24.92 0.95 -10.59
C PRO A 125 -24.51 2.23 -9.87
N ASN A 126 -25.38 2.84 -9.06
CA ASN A 126 -25.05 4.05 -8.33
C ASN A 126 -24.13 3.81 -7.12
N THR A 127 -24.26 2.64 -6.50
CA THR A 127 -23.44 2.26 -5.34
C THR A 127 -22.31 1.29 -5.71
N GLY A 128 -22.29 0.79 -6.94
CA GLY A 128 -21.34 -0.22 -7.40
C GLY A 128 -21.57 -1.61 -6.79
N ILE A 129 -22.77 -1.87 -6.24
CA ILE A 129 -23.07 -3.12 -5.54
C ILE A 129 -23.83 -4.08 -6.45
N ILE A 130 -23.36 -5.33 -6.46
CA ILE A 130 -24.04 -6.47 -7.08
C ILE A 130 -24.17 -7.57 -6.03
N GLU A 131 -25.36 -8.16 -5.91
CA GLU A 131 -25.60 -9.29 -5.01
C GLU A 131 -25.97 -10.55 -5.81
N SER A 132 -25.43 -11.69 -5.40
CA SER A 132 -25.80 -12.99 -5.92
C SER A 132 -27.20 -13.39 -5.47
N LYS A 133 -27.75 -14.42 -6.10
CA LYS A 133 -28.87 -15.16 -5.52
C LYS A 133 -28.44 -15.79 -4.19
N THR A 134 -29.42 -16.07 -3.33
CA THR A 134 -29.19 -16.82 -2.10
C THR A 134 -28.70 -18.22 -2.42
N ILE A 135 -27.66 -18.63 -1.75
CA ILE A 135 -27.09 -19.98 -1.78
C ILE A 135 -27.72 -20.71 -0.58
N GLU A 136 -28.63 -21.60 -0.85
CA GLU A 136 -29.30 -22.39 0.20
C GLU A 136 -28.36 -23.47 0.73
N SER A 137 -28.31 -23.62 2.05
CA SER A 137 -27.56 -24.65 2.74
C SER A 137 -28.37 -25.19 3.91
N SER A 138 -28.09 -26.42 4.32
CA SER A 138 -28.72 -27.05 5.49
C SER A 138 -28.40 -26.34 6.81
N GLU A 139 -27.28 -25.62 6.87
CA GLU A 139 -26.87 -24.91 8.10
C GLU A 139 -27.35 -23.47 8.09
N ASN A 140 -26.93 -22.69 7.10
CA ASN A 140 -27.29 -21.28 6.97
C ASN A 140 -27.32 -20.87 5.51
N ASN A 141 -28.29 -20.06 5.15
CA ASN A 141 -28.32 -19.40 3.86
C ASN A 141 -27.14 -18.42 3.72
N SER A 142 -26.59 -18.33 2.54
CA SER A 142 -25.51 -17.38 2.28
C SER A 142 -25.71 -16.65 0.95
N LYS A 143 -25.00 -15.56 0.77
CA LYS A 143 -24.92 -14.84 -0.50
C LYS A 143 -23.56 -14.15 -0.64
N LEU A 144 -23.25 -13.77 -1.86
CA LEU A 144 -22.08 -12.99 -2.21
C LEU A 144 -22.50 -11.56 -2.53
N ILE A 145 -21.76 -10.61 -1.99
CA ILE A 145 -21.92 -9.18 -2.26
C ILE A 145 -20.63 -8.71 -2.93
N MET A 146 -20.73 -8.22 -4.15
CA MET A 146 -19.61 -7.59 -4.84
C MET A 146 -19.76 -6.08 -4.82
N LYS A 147 -18.66 -5.37 -4.60
CA LYS A 147 -18.58 -3.92 -4.67
C LYS A 147 -17.50 -3.52 -5.67
N ILE A 148 -17.86 -2.65 -6.60
CA ILE A 148 -16.93 -2.00 -7.51
C ILE A 148 -16.80 -0.56 -7.10
N GLU A 149 -15.58 -0.09 -6.93
CA GLU A 149 -15.29 1.31 -6.60
C GLU A 149 -14.06 1.79 -7.36
N HIS A 150 -13.87 3.10 -7.38
CA HIS A 150 -12.69 3.72 -7.96
C HIS A 150 -11.42 3.21 -7.25
N GLY A 151 -10.39 2.88 -7.99
CA GLY A 151 -9.10 2.53 -7.43
C GLY A 151 -8.34 3.75 -6.90
N ILE A 152 -7.18 3.51 -6.30
CA ILE A 152 -6.29 4.60 -5.87
C ILE A 152 -5.75 5.33 -7.11
N ARG A 153 -5.30 4.56 -8.11
CA ARG A 153 -4.79 5.13 -9.37
C ARG A 153 -5.92 5.70 -10.21
N GLN A 154 -5.62 6.77 -10.92
CA GLN A 154 -6.52 7.31 -11.93
C GLN A 154 -6.89 6.24 -12.97
N ALA A 155 -8.11 6.30 -13.49
CA ALA A 155 -8.63 5.36 -14.48
C ALA A 155 -8.51 3.87 -14.04
N SER A 156 -8.62 3.58 -12.77
CA SER A 156 -8.61 2.21 -12.24
C SER A 156 -9.85 1.91 -11.39
N SER A 157 -10.12 0.61 -11.23
CA SER A 157 -11.18 0.08 -10.40
C SER A 157 -10.65 -0.93 -9.41
N GLU A 158 -11.30 -1.03 -8.28
CA GLU A 158 -11.12 -2.10 -7.31
C GLU A 158 -12.42 -2.86 -7.12
N VAL A 159 -12.33 -4.18 -7.18
CA VAL A 159 -13.47 -5.08 -7.05
C VAL A 159 -13.28 -5.93 -5.81
N PHE A 160 -14.20 -5.79 -4.88
CA PHE A 160 -14.25 -6.55 -3.63
C PHE A 160 -15.39 -7.55 -3.70
N VAL A 161 -15.23 -8.69 -3.05
CA VAL A 161 -16.28 -9.68 -2.85
C VAL A 161 -16.35 -10.01 -1.37
N SER A 162 -17.54 -10.01 -0.81
CA SER A 162 -17.82 -10.40 0.56
C SER A 162 -18.78 -11.60 0.55
N HIS A 163 -18.44 -12.63 1.31
CA HIS A 163 -19.34 -13.75 1.58
C HIS A 163 -20.06 -13.48 2.89
N VAL A 164 -21.39 -13.43 2.85
CA VAL A 164 -22.22 -13.20 4.03
C VAL A 164 -23.14 -14.39 4.25
N VAL A 165 -23.32 -14.75 5.52
CA VAL A 165 -24.24 -15.81 5.96
C VAL A 165 -25.35 -15.22 6.79
N GLN A 166 -26.52 -15.83 6.74
CA GLN A 166 -27.67 -15.41 7.54
C GLN A 166 -27.63 -16.10 8.91
N LEU A 167 -27.35 -15.30 9.95
CA LEU A 167 -27.33 -15.74 11.33
C LEU A 167 -28.40 -14.98 12.11
N ASN A 168 -29.35 -15.68 12.72
CA ASN A 168 -30.45 -15.07 13.50
C ASN A 168 -31.26 -14.00 12.75
N GLY A 169 -31.32 -14.07 11.42
CA GLY A 169 -32.00 -13.08 10.58
C GLY A 169 -31.09 -12.01 9.98
N ASP A 170 -29.92 -11.79 10.53
CA ASP A 170 -28.94 -10.81 10.05
C ASP A 170 -27.91 -11.41 9.12
N TRP A 171 -27.43 -10.59 8.16
CA TRP A 171 -26.36 -10.99 7.25
C TRP A 171 -25.00 -10.59 7.87
N VAL A 172 -24.16 -11.61 8.16
CA VAL A 172 -22.85 -11.44 8.78
C VAL A 172 -21.76 -11.91 7.82
N ARG A 173 -20.70 -11.12 7.67
CA ARG A 173 -19.55 -11.48 6.82
C ARG A 173 -18.79 -12.65 7.43
N VAL A 174 -18.42 -13.61 6.59
CA VAL A 174 -17.55 -14.73 6.95
C VAL A 174 -16.15 -14.48 6.42
N SER A 175 -15.15 -14.48 7.32
CA SER A 175 -13.74 -14.32 6.99
C SER A 175 -13.02 -15.67 7.08
N GLY A 176 -11.96 -15.85 6.31
CA GLY A 176 -11.10 -17.03 6.38
C GLY A 176 -10.21 -17.19 5.15
N GLU A 177 -9.11 -17.94 5.27
CA GLU A 177 -8.13 -18.06 4.16
C GLU A 177 -8.67 -18.83 2.94
N ASP A 178 -9.46 -19.88 3.15
CA ASP A 178 -10.02 -20.73 2.10
C ASP A 178 -11.51 -20.44 1.84
N ASN A 179 -11.92 -19.19 2.05
CA ASN A 179 -13.32 -18.83 1.90
C ASN A 179 -13.77 -18.71 0.44
N LEU A 180 -15.08 -18.65 0.27
CA LEU A 180 -15.71 -18.50 -1.03
C LEU A 180 -15.31 -17.17 -1.71
N GLU A 181 -14.98 -16.13 -0.94
CA GLU A 181 -14.52 -14.83 -1.44
C GLU A 181 -13.27 -14.96 -2.33
N ALA A 182 -12.24 -15.67 -1.85
CA ALA A 182 -10.99 -15.87 -2.60
C ALA A 182 -11.23 -16.66 -3.89
N LYS A 183 -12.11 -17.67 -3.84
CA LYS A 183 -12.47 -18.45 -5.02
C LYS A 183 -13.19 -17.60 -6.06
N VAL A 184 -14.15 -16.79 -5.62
CA VAL A 184 -14.93 -15.93 -6.54
C VAL A 184 -14.06 -14.82 -7.10
N LEU A 185 -13.17 -14.22 -6.29
CA LEU A 185 -12.25 -13.19 -6.79
C LEU A 185 -11.30 -13.74 -7.88
N ARG A 186 -10.85 -15.00 -7.77
CA ARG A 186 -10.09 -15.65 -8.86
C ARG A 186 -10.91 -15.78 -10.13
N GLN A 187 -12.17 -16.21 -10.02
CA GLN A 187 -13.07 -16.30 -11.16
C GLN A 187 -13.33 -14.92 -11.79
N VAL A 188 -13.47 -13.88 -10.98
CA VAL A 188 -13.59 -12.49 -11.43
C VAL A 188 -12.34 -12.06 -12.19
N LEU A 189 -11.15 -12.34 -11.65
CA LEU A 189 -9.88 -12.04 -12.32
C LEU A 189 -9.79 -12.72 -13.68
N ASP A 190 -10.08 -14.03 -13.75
CA ASP A 190 -10.01 -14.80 -14.99
C ASP A 190 -11.05 -14.31 -16.02
N TYR A 191 -12.24 -13.92 -15.54
CA TYR A 191 -13.29 -13.39 -16.39
C TYR A 191 -12.90 -12.05 -17.02
N PHE A 192 -12.34 -11.12 -16.23
CA PHE A 192 -11.81 -9.86 -16.76
C PHE A 192 -10.71 -10.07 -17.78
N ALA A 193 -9.77 -10.96 -17.48
CA ALA A 193 -8.65 -11.23 -18.38
C ALA A 193 -9.06 -11.87 -19.71
N SER A 194 -10.15 -12.64 -19.70
CA SER A 194 -10.70 -13.29 -20.91
C SER A 194 -11.74 -12.43 -21.63
N SER A 195 -12.25 -11.38 -20.96
CA SER A 195 -13.25 -10.51 -21.57
C SER A 195 -12.58 -9.56 -22.56
N PRO A 196 -13.14 -9.38 -23.76
CA PRO A 196 -12.61 -8.39 -24.67
C PRO A 196 -12.71 -7.00 -24.02
N SER A 197 -11.63 -6.23 -24.09
CA SER A 197 -11.49 -4.85 -23.58
C SER A 197 -12.52 -3.84 -24.15
N SER A 198 -13.44 -4.30 -24.96
CA SER A 198 -14.47 -3.55 -25.64
C SER A 198 -15.83 -3.49 -24.94
N GLY A 199 -15.89 -3.82 -23.65
CA GLY A 199 -17.08 -3.52 -22.86
C GLY A 199 -17.25 -2.01 -22.79
N GLY A 200 -18.30 -1.47 -23.45
CA GLY A 200 -18.56 -0.03 -23.47
C GLY A 200 -18.74 0.55 -22.07
N THR A 201 -18.54 1.85 -21.94
CA THR A 201 -18.78 2.57 -20.69
C THR A 201 -20.26 2.58 -20.34
N SER A 202 -20.61 2.19 -19.13
CA SER A 202 -21.99 2.22 -18.63
C SER A 202 -22.37 3.62 -18.19
N LEU A 203 -23.28 4.26 -18.88
CA LEU A 203 -23.77 5.60 -18.55
C LEU A 203 -24.46 5.65 -17.17
N VAL A 204 -25.11 4.57 -16.75
CA VAL A 204 -25.80 4.51 -15.45
C VAL A 204 -24.82 4.32 -14.27
N ALA A 205 -23.57 3.98 -14.52
CA ALA A 205 -22.52 3.80 -13.51
C ALA A 205 -21.46 4.90 -13.54
N LEU A 206 -21.69 6.01 -14.27
CA LEU A 206 -20.72 7.09 -14.41
C LEU A 206 -20.34 7.76 -13.09
N ASN A 207 -21.26 7.83 -12.13
CA ASN A 207 -20.98 8.42 -10.82
C ASN A 207 -19.94 7.62 -10.01
N LEU A 208 -19.71 6.34 -10.29
CA LEU A 208 -18.66 5.56 -9.64
C LEU A 208 -17.25 6.05 -10.01
N ASN A 209 -17.11 6.78 -11.12
CA ASN A 209 -15.84 7.35 -11.54
C ASN A 209 -15.40 8.56 -10.70
N TYR A 210 -16.28 9.15 -9.91
CA TYR A 210 -15.96 10.30 -9.06
C TYR A 210 -15.41 9.93 -7.68
N GLY A 211 -15.40 8.67 -7.32
CA GLY A 211 -14.95 8.17 -6.02
C GLY A 211 -13.43 8.05 -5.90
N GLN A 212 -12.65 9.06 -6.31
CA GLN A 212 -11.20 9.06 -6.21
C GLN A 212 -10.78 8.84 -4.75
N LYS A 213 -9.79 7.96 -4.54
CA LYS A 213 -9.31 7.59 -3.21
C LYS A 213 -8.17 8.47 -2.71
N ALA A 214 -7.45 9.14 -3.59
CA ALA A 214 -6.38 10.08 -3.24
C ALA A 214 -6.68 11.44 -3.85
N VAL A 215 -6.76 12.48 -3.02
CA VAL A 215 -7.07 13.84 -3.44
C VAL A 215 -6.16 14.83 -2.73
N LEU A 216 -5.36 15.56 -3.50
CA LEU A 216 -4.56 16.67 -2.96
C LEU A 216 -5.49 17.86 -2.67
N LYS A 217 -5.52 18.28 -1.42
CA LYS A 217 -6.33 19.41 -0.93
C LYS A 217 -5.47 20.48 -0.28
N GLN A 218 -6.06 21.66 -0.14
CA GLN A 218 -5.49 22.74 0.68
C GLN A 218 -6.38 22.97 1.90
N SER A 219 -5.74 23.36 3.01
CA SER A 219 -6.45 23.80 4.20
C SER A 219 -7.28 25.05 3.93
N ASP A 220 -8.34 25.28 4.70
CA ASP A 220 -9.26 26.41 4.55
C ASP A 220 -8.55 27.77 4.63
N ASP A 221 -7.43 27.86 5.32
CA ASP A 221 -6.60 29.06 5.41
C ASP A 221 -5.58 29.21 4.25
N ASN A 222 -5.57 28.27 3.30
CA ASN A 222 -4.65 28.19 2.14
C ASN A 222 -3.15 28.15 2.52
N LYS A 223 -2.81 27.80 3.76
CA LYS A 223 -1.41 27.76 4.21
C LYS A 223 -0.79 26.39 4.01
N ASP A 224 -1.54 25.36 4.32
CA ASP A 224 -1.01 23.99 4.30
C ASP A 224 -1.75 23.16 3.24
N SER A 225 -1.00 22.25 2.62
CA SER A 225 -1.54 21.25 1.68
C SER A 225 -1.50 19.89 2.34
N PHE A 226 -2.44 19.03 1.99
CA PHE A 226 -2.49 17.65 2.46
C PHE A 226 -3.12 16.73 1.40
N ILE A 227 -2.83 15.43 1.47
CA ILE A 227 -3.53 14.43 0.67
C ILE A 227 -4.60 13.79 1.56
N GLU A 228 -5.84 13.84 1.11
CA GLU A 228 -6.92 13.04 1.69
C GLU A 228 -6.95 11.68 1.01
N LEU A 229 -6.83 10.63 1.81
CA LEU A 229 -6.96 9.24 1.36
C LEU A 229 -8.27 8.67 1.88
N ASN A 230 -9.19 8.34 0.98
CA ASN A 230 -10.45 7.66 1.30
C ASN A 230 -10.21 6.16 1.43
N LEU A 231 -9.42 5.78 2.43
CA LEU A 231 -8.97 4.43 2.74
C LEU A 231 -8.80 4.24 4.23
N GLU A 232 -8.99 3.01 4.71
CA GLU A 232 -8.59 2.58 6.04
C GLU A 232 -7.09 2.79 6.28
N TYR A 233 -6.68 2.96 7.53
CA TYR A 233 -5.29 3.27 7.91
C TYR A 233 -4.28 2.27 7.32
N ALA A 234 -4.53 0.96 7.43
CA ALA A 234 -3.59 -0.04 6.93
C ALA A 234 -3.38 0.04 5.40
N ARG A 235 -4.43 0.34 4.65
CA ARG A 235 -4.36 0.55 3.20
C ARG A 235 -3.69 1.88 2.84
N SER A 236 -3.98 2.94 3.61
CA SER A 236 -3.35 4.26 3.45
C SER A 236 -1.84 4.17 3.67
N TRP A 237 -1.41 3.49 4.74
CA TRP A 237 -0.01 3.24 5.04
C TRP A 237 0.70 2.54 3.88
N ALA A 238 0.14 1.43 3.42
CA ALA A 238 0.69 0.65 2.32
C ALA A 238 0.71 1.42 0.97
N ALA A 239 -0.30 2.25 0.73
CA ALA A 239 -0.36 3.08 -0.47
C ALA A 239 0.72 4.18 -0.46
N VAL A 240 0.94 4.84 0.67
CA VAL A 240 1.97 5.87 0.82
C VAL A 240 3.37 5.26 0.75
N ASP A 241 3.62 4.11 1.40
CA ASP A 241 4.91 3.43 1.30
C ASP A 241 5.25 3.06 -0.16
N ARG A 242 4.28 2.54 -0.89
CA ARG A 242 4.45 2.27 -2.32
C ARG A 242 4.70 3.55 -3.13
N ALA A 243 3.94 4.62 -2.87
CA ALA A 243 4.11 5.89 -3.57
C ALA A 243 5.50 6.50 -3.34
N LEU A 244 6.02 6.43 -2.11
CA LEU A 244 7.38 6.87 -1.79
C LEU A 244 8.43 6.08 -2.59
N LYS A 245 8.26 4.75 -2.70
CA LYS A 245 9.15 3.89 -3.51
C LYS A 245 9.05 4.19 -5.01
N GLU A 246 7.83 4.37 -5.54
CA GLU A 246 7.61 4.71 -6.95
C GLU A 246 8.17 6.10 -7.30
N ALA A 247 8.06 7.06 -6.38
CA ALA A 247 8.65 8.40 -6.50
C ALA A 247 10.18 8.41 -6.28
N LEU A 248 10.80 7.27 -6.00
CA LEU A 248 12.23 7.14 -5.66
C LEU A 248 12.66 8.02 -4.47
N ILE A 249 11.74 8.26 -3.54
CA ILE A 249 12.00 9.00 -2.31
C ILE A 249 12.64 8.03 -1.31
N THR A 250 13.79 8.43 -0.75
CA THR A 250 14.52 7.59 0.21
C THR A 250 13.82 7.62 1.56
N VAL A 251 13.34 6.46 2.02
CA VAL A 251 12.84 6.26 3.38
C VAL A 251 14.01 5.82 4.25
N ASN A 252 14.37 6.64 5.25
CA ASN A 252 15.48 6.36 6.16
C ASN A 252 15.00 5.56 7.37
N ASP A 253 13.78 5.84 7.84
CA ASP A 253 13.16 5.19 9.00
C ASP A 253 11.64 5.32 8.92
N LEU A 254 10.93 4.55 9.73
CA LEU A 254 9.48 4.59 9.82
C LEU A 254 9.00 4.25 11.24
N ASP A 255 7.94 4.90 11.66
CA ASP A 255 7.19 4.59 12.87
C ASP A 255 5.72 4.39 12.51
N ARG A 256 5.30 3.13 12.43
CA ARG A 256 3.93 2.77 12.03
C ARG A 256 2.90 3.11 13.10
N ASP A 257 3.28 3.04 14.37
CA ASP A 257 2.36 3.30 15.48
C ASP A 257 2.03 4.79 15.56
N GLN A 258 3.01 5.64 15.24
CA GLN A 258 2.80 7.07 15.12
C GLN A 258 2.36 7.51 13.71
N GLY A 259 2.40 6.63 12.72
CA GLY A 259 2.03 6.93 11.35
C GLY A 259 3.06 7.78 10.60
N ILE A 260 4.36 7.63 10.88
CA ILE A 260 5.41 8.51 10.35
C ILE A 260 6.38 7.74 9.47
N PHE A 261 6.67 8.28 8.28
CA PHE A 261 7.85 7.93 7.49
C PHE A 261 8.86 9.06 7.56
N PHE A 262 10.09 8.74 7.92
CA PHE A 262 11.23 9.67 7.89
C PHE A 262 11.90 9.56 6.53
N VAL A 263 11.83 10.61 5.74
CA VAL A 263 12.28 10.57 4.34
C VAL A 263 13.32 11.65 4.04
N GLU A 264 14.17 11.36 3.06
CA GLU A 264 14.99 12.34 2.39
C GLU A 264 14.44 12.64 1.00
N PHE A 265 14.19 13.91 0.75
CA PHE A 265 13.74 14.36 -0.56
C PHE A 265 14.74 15.37 -1.13
N SER A 266 15.08 15.19 -2.40
CA SER A 266 15.95 16.10 -3.13
C SER A 266 15.26 16.55 -4.41
N LYS A 267 15.19 17.84 -4.62
CA LYS A 267 14.72 18.42 -5.87
C LYS A 267 15.91 18.93 -6.66
N GLN A 268 16.04 18.47 -7.90
CA GLN A 268 16.94 19.09 -8.85
C GLN A 268 16.25 20.33 -9.43
N GLU A 269 16.79 21.50 -9.16
CA GLU A 269 16.32 22.70 -9.89
C GLU A 269 16.64 22.52 -11.37
N GLU A 270 15.62 22.51 -12.22
CA GLU A 270 15.77 22.61 -13.67
C GLU A 270 16.27 24.02 -14.04
N GLU A 271 17.55 24.26 -13.84
CA GLU A 271 18.16 25.49 -14.36
C GLU A 271 18.17 25.46 -15.90
N LYS A 272 17.48 26.44 -16.47
CA LYS A 272 17.47 26.72 -17.90
C LYS A 272 18.85 27.17 -18.35
N GLY A 273 19.69 26.23 -18.83
CA GLY A 273 20.96 26.57 -19.49
C GLY A 273 21.98 25.44 -19.49
N PHE A 274 22.35 24.96 -20.66
CA PHE A 274 23.28 23.85 -20.88
C PHE A 274 24.68 24.05 -20.24
N ILE A 275 25.14 25.30 -20.14
CA ILE A 275 26.48 25.66 -19.60
C ILE A 275 26.50 25.62 -18.07
N ARG A 276 25.41 25.96 -17.41
CA ARG A 276 25.29 25.98 -15.93
C ARG A 276 25.15 24.58 -15.35
N ARG A 277 24.57 23.64 -16.11
CA ARG A 277 24.43 22.22 -15.78
C ARG A 277 25.76 21.50 -15.54
N MET A 278 26.89 22.04 -16.05
CA MET A 278 28.23 21.48 -15.85
C MET A 278 28.92 21.98 -14.55
N PHE A 279 28.41 23.02 -13.90
CA PHE A 279 29.13 23.66 -12.80
C PHE A 279 28.31 23.90 -11.51
N SER A 280 27.01 23.68 -11.50
CA SER A 280 26.19 23.81 -10.29
C SER A 280 25.08 22.75 -10.28
N SER A 281 25.37 21.62 -9.66
CA SER A 281 24.32 20.74 -9.15
C SER A 281 24.14 21.02 -7.66
N GLU A 282 23.66 22.18 -7.29
CA GLU A 282 23.07 22.36 -5.96
C GLU A 282 21.73 21.68 -5.97
N SER A 283 21.72 20.38 -5.67
CA SER A 283 20.51 19.68 -5.36
C SER A 283 20.15 20.02 -3.91
N PHE A 284 19.03 20.69 -3.71
CA PHE A 284 18.50 20.83 -2.36
C PHE A 284 18.16 19.42 -1.82
N LYS A 285 18.68 19.10 -0.65
CA LYS A 285 18.42 17.84 0.06
C LYS A 285 17.88 18.17 1.44
N GLY A 286 16.63 17.83 1.68
CA GLY A 286 15.96 18.06 2.97
C GLY A 286 15.49 16.76 3.61
N LYS A 287 15.34 16.79 4.93
CA LYS A 287 14.72 15.73 5.73
C LYS A 287 13.29 16.12 6.05
N TYR A 288 12.39 15.16 5.91
CA TYR A 288 10.95 15.37 6.11
C TYR A 288 10.34 14.21 6.87
N GLN A 289 9.23 14.50 7.52
CA GLN A 289 8.33 13.52 8.08
C GLN A 289 7.05 13.51 7.24
N VAL A 290 6.71 12.37 6.65
CA VAL A 290 5.42 12.14 6.00
C VAL A 290 4.54 11.47 7.04
N ILE A 291 3.50 12.18 7.47
CA ILE A 291 2.64 11.79 8.58
C ILE A 291 1.28 11.36 8.05
N ILE A 292 0.86 10.16 8.38
CA ILE A 292 -0.46 9.63 8.06
C ILE A 292 -1.30 9.61 9.32
N LYS A 293 -2.38 10.36 9.33
CA LYS A 293 -3.30 10.45 10.45
C LYS A 293 -4.69 9.95 10.05
N GLU A 294 -5.24 9.04 10.82
CA GLU A 294 -6.63 8.61 10.68
C GLU A 294 -7.56 9.75 11.10
N VAL A 295 -8.48 10.11 10.22
CA VAL A 295 -9.52 11.13 10.44
C VAL A 295 -10.85 10.46 10.73
N SER A 296 -11.13 9.35 10.07
CA SER A 296 -12.28 8.48 10.30
C SER A 296 -11.92 7.05 9.88
N GLU A 297 -12.78 6.07 10.19
CA GLU A 297 -12.59 4.65 9.88
C GLU A 297 -12.10 4.38 8.43
N ASN A 298 -12.55 5.17 7.48
CA ASN A 298 -12.22 5.00 6.06
C ASN A 298 -11.59 6.25 5.44
N THR A 299 -10.97 7.10 6.23
CA THR A 299 -10.33 8.33 5.73
C THR A 299 -9.09 8.65 6.52
N CYS A 300 -7.98 8.79 5.83
CA CYS A 300 -6.72 9.26 6.37
C CYS A 300 -6.29 10.57 5.72
N MET A 301 -5.49 11.34 6.43
CA MET A 301 -4.87 12.56 5.97
C MET A 301 -3.35 12.39 5.97
N VAL A 302 -2.72 12.71 4.86
CA VAL A 302 -1.25 12.70 4.71
C VAL A 302 -0.75 14.12 4.71
N THR A 303 0.13 14.43 5.64
CA THR A 303 0.77 15.75 5.80
C THR A 303 2.28 15.60 5.79
N ILE A 304 2.98 16.70 5.54
CA ILE A 304 4.44 16.75 5.57
C ILE A 304 4.87 17.77 6.60
N VAL A 305 5.90 17.42 7.36
CA VAL A 305 6.58 18.31 8.28
C VAL A 305 8.07 18.28 7.95
N SER A 306 8.66 19.46 7.73
CA SER A 306 10.08 19.60 7.43
C SER A 306 10.90 19.86 8.68
N ASP A 307 12.17 19.47 8.62
CA ASP A 307 13.16 19.77 9.65
C ASP A 307 13.97 21.02 9.23
N GLY A 308 13.37 22.21 9.43
CA GLY A 308 13.97 23.50 9.13
C GLY A 308 13.19 24.39 8.16
N GLU A 309 13.45 25.72 8.22
CA GLU A 309 12.71 26.71 7.42
C GLU A 309 12.97 26.60 5.90
N ASP A 310 14.20 26.30 5.50
CA ASP A 310 14.54 26.14 4.08
C ASP A 310 13.84 24.93 3.44
N SER A 311 13.64 23.87 4.22
CA SER A 311 12.94 22.67 3.79
C SER A 311 11.45 22.88 3.60
N LYS A 312 10.85 23.85 4.28
CA LYS A 312 9.42 24.16 4.22
C LYS A 312 8.95 24.56 2.81
N LEU A 313 9.83 25.16 2.03
CA LEU A 313 9.54 25.55 0.64
C LEU A 313 9.23 24.34 -0.25
N TYR A 314 9.74 23.16 0.08
CA TYR A 314 9.61 21.94 -0.73
C TYR A 314 8.58 20.94 -0.19
N GLU A 315 7.91 21.23 0.93
CA GLU A 315 6.86 20.35 1.49
C GLU A 315 5.74 20.07 0.46
N ARG A 316 5.32 21.14 -0.23
CA ARG A 316 4.28 21.02 -1.27
C ARG A 316 4.74 20.23 -2.48
N ASP A 317 6.00 20.35 -2.86
CA ASP A 317 6.57 19.60 -3.97
C ASP A 317 6.64 18.12 -3.62
N LEU A 318 7.14 17.78 -2.44
CA LEU A 318 7.17 16.40 -1.95
C LEU A 318 5.76 15.80 -1.87
N LEU A 319 4.79 16.58 -1.36
CA LEU A 319 3.40 16.13 -1.29
C LEU A 319 2.80 15.90 -2.69
N SER A 320 3.16 16.74 -3.66
CA SER A 320 2.73 16.61 -5.05
C SER A 320 3.32 15.35 -5.70
N GLU A 321 4.60 15.06 -5.48
CA GLU A 321 5.25 13.84 -5.97
C GLU A 321 4.60 12.57 -5.39
N ILE A 322 4.32 12.57 -4.08
CA ILE A 322 3.59 11.46 -3.44
C ILE A 322 2.21 11.31 -4.06
N ASN A 323 1.46 12.40 -4.23
CA ASN A 323 0.12 12.34 -4.82
C ASN A 323 0.14 11.84 -6.27
N GLN A 324 1.14 12.26 -7.07
CA GLN A 324 1.31 11.79 -8.43
C GLN A 324 1.63 10.29 -8.49
N SER A 325 2.41 9.79 -7.53
CA SER A 325 2.75 8.36 -7.45
C SER A 325 1.63 7.51 -6.83
N LEU A 326 0.68 8.12 -6.12
CA LEU A 326 -0.56 7.48 -5.67
C LEU A 326 -1.56 7.32 -6.83
N SER A 327 -1.52 8.25 -7.80
CA SER A 327 -2.52 8.40 -8.87
C SER A 327 -2.31 7.49 -10.07
#